data_6bcb60d64e929ab2f109c669d1853a8c
#
_entry.id   6bcb60d64e929ab2f109c669d1853a8c
#
_cell.length_a   1.000
_cell.length_b   1.000
_cell.length_c   1.000
_cell.angle_alpha   90.00
_cell.angle_beta   90.00
_cell.angle_gamma   90.00
#
_symmetry.space_group_name_H-M   'P 1'
#
loop_
_entity.id
_entity.type
_entity.pdbx_description
1 polymer ?
#
loop_
_entity_poly.entity_id
_entity_poly.type
_entity_poly.pdbx_seq_one_letter_code
_entity_poly.pdbx_strand_id
1 'polypeptide(L)'
;MTDRDELGQSLFASIGDFLARNHLTPEPINYEFGYRVCSSPDGALAKAVAAITEGGFRLTRKDIVSLGGDVSNEPVAETASAVAQGLVAQTQMQVEGFADLVAAMRADTRDFGRNLVASADAIKSTGQVAPDDVLRLTHAMIDRVQSAESQLEAATREADELRQKLEEARDNARRDPLTGLPNRRVFEESFAEQAAKGTPLCLAVCDIDHFKRVNDTFGHAVGDRVLKAIGATLEEQCAGHLVARFGGEEFVVLFTGLELAEARLKLDAARTLVANKRYRLRETDAPLGAVTFSAGLTATLPGEAVGDVFVRADRLLYAAKGDGRKCIKLA
;
A
#
# COMPACT_ATOMS: atom_id res chain seq x y z
N MET A 1 42.80 -0.86 8.45
CA MET A 1 41.75 -1.90 8.51
C MET A 1 41.16 -1.80 9.89
N THR A 2 39.91 -1.44 9.99
CA THR A 2 39.22 -1.16 11.26
C THR A 2 38.60 -2.45 11.78
N ASP A 3 38.52 -2.59 13.10
CA ASP A 3 37.90 -3.73 13.85
C ASP A 3 36.50 -4.15 13.29
N ARG A 4 35.85 -3.25 12.60
CA ARG A 4 34.55 -3.41 11.94
C ARG A 4 34.62 -4.25 10.65
N ASP A 5 35.72 -4.18 9.91
CA ASP A 5 35.92 -4.92 8.66
C ASP A 5 36.24 -6.40 8.96
N GLU A 6 36.96 -6.67 10.07
CA GLU A 6 37.29 -8.04 10.51
C GLU A 6 36.04 -8.75 11.06
N LEU A 7 35.17 -8.05 11.79
CA LEU A 7 33.88 -8.60 12.28
C LEU A 7 32.96 -8.94 11.11
N GLY A 8 32.88 -8.09 10.10
CA GLY A 8 32.05 -8.29 8.91
C GLY A 8 32.50 -9.50 8.07
N GLN A 9 33.82 -9.68 7.89
CA GLN A 9 34.38 -10.82 7.18
C GLN A 9 34.18 -12.13 7.94
N SER A 10 34.30 -12.12 9.28
CA SER A 10 34.04 -13.27 10.13
C SER A 10 32.57 -13.72 10.08
N LEU A 11 31.63 -12.77 10.11
CA LEU A 11 30.20 -13.07 10.03
C LEU A 11 29.82 -13.62 8.65
N PHE A 12 30.37 -13.05 7.57
CA PHE A 12 30.17 -13.54 6.21
C PHE A 12 30.63 -14.99 6.04
N ALA A 13 31.80 -15.33 6.55
CA ALA A 13 32.33 -16.70 6.57
C ALA A 13 31.41 -17.65 7.35
N SER A 14 30.93 -17.21 8.52
CA SER A 14 30.01 -17.99 9.37
C SER A 14 28.66 -18.27 8.68
N ILE A 15 28.14 -17.32 7.91
CA ILE A 15 26.91 -17.51 7.13
C ILE A 15 27.16 -18.51 6.00
N GLY A 16 28.28 -18.41 5.28
CA GLY A 16 28.66 -19.37 4.25
C GLY A 16 28.74 -20.81 4.78
N ASP A 17 29.40 -20.98 5.94
CA ASP A 17 29.51 -22.27 6.63
C ASP A 17 28.15 -22.82 7.11
N PHE A 18 27.27 -21.92 7.58
CA PHE A 18 25.91 -22.28 7.98
C PHE A 18 25.09 -22.82 6.81
N LEU A 19 25.12 -22.10 5.68
CA LEU A 19 24.42 -22.52 4.45
C LEU A 19 24.96 -23.86 3.93
N ALA A 20 26.28 -24.02 3.89
CA ALA A 20 26.92 -25.24 3.44
C ALA A 20 26.57 -26.44 4.33
N ARG A 21 26.64 -26.30 5.65
CA ARG A 21 26.31 -27.34 6.62
C ARG A 21 24.84 -27.80 6.53
N ASN A 22 23.93 -26.88 6.24
CA ASN A 22 22.51 -27.19 6.14
C ASN A 22 22.06 -27.48 4.69
N HIS A 23 23.00 -27.56 3.73
CA HIS A 23 22.73 -27.79 2.30
C HIS A 23 21.73 -26.78 1.70
N LEU A 24 21.77 -25.54 2.17
CA LEU A 24 20.94 -24.45 1.67
C LEU A 24 21.61 -23.78 0.49
N THR A 25 20.83 -23.43 -0.53
CA THR A 25 21.32 -22.65 -1.67
C THR A 25 21.60 -21.21 -1.23
N PRO A 26 22.55 -20.48 -1.84
CA PRO A 26 22.85 -19.08 -1.51
C PRO A 26 21.79 -18.10 -2.07
N GLU A 27 20.53 -18.45 -1.91
CA GLU A 27 19.40 -17.57 -2.23
C GLU A 27 19.25 -16.48 -1.14
N PRO A 28 18.75 -15.27 -1.51
CA PRO A 28 18.62 -14.17 -0.56
C PRO A 28 17.90 -14.54 0.74
N ILE A 29 16.84 -15.34 0.66
CA ILE A 29 16.05 -15.80 1.81
C ILE A 29 16.88 -16.68 2.77
N ASN A 30 17.68 -17.58 2.22
CA ASN A 30 18.53 -18.48 3.00
C ASN A 30 19.71 -17.72 3.60
N TYR A 31 20.23 -16.73 2.87
CA TYR A 31 21.31 -15.87 3.35
C TYR A 31 20.84 -14.98 4.50
N GLU A 32 19.67 -14.39 4.40
CA GLU A 32 19.07 -13.56 5.46
C GLU A 32 18.76 -14.40 6.71
N PHE A 33 18.18 -15.57 6.52
CA PHE A 33 17.95 -16.49 7.63
C PHE A 33 19.29 -16.89 8.31
N GLY A 34 20.30 -17.25 7.53
CA GLY A 34 21.65 -17.52 8.03
C GLY A 34 22.27 -16.33 8.75
N TYR A 35 22.09 -15.12 8.24
CA TYR A 35 22.54 -13.88 8.89
C TYR A 35 21.90 -13.73 10.27
N ARG A 36 20.59 -13.89 10.40
CA ARG A 36 19.86 -13.77 11.68
C ARG A 36 20.31 -14.83 12.69
N VAL A 37 20.55 -16.05 12.24
CA VAL A 37 21.05 -17.13 13.09
C VAL A 37 22.48 -16.86 13.56
N CYS A 38 23.38 -16.48 12.64
CA CYS A 38 24.79 -16.27 12.94
C CYS A 38 25.06 -14.95 13.70
N SER A 39 24.22 -13.95 13.53
CA SER A 39 24.33 -12.65 14.25
C SER A 39 23.97 -12.77 15.74
N SER A 40 23.22 -13.81 16.14
CA SER A 40 22.83 -14.05 17.52
C SER A 40 22.95 -15.53 17.87
N PRO A 41 24.16 -16.07 18.07
CA PRO A 41 24.40 -17.50 18.27
C PRO A 41 23.69 -18.09 19.49
N ASP A 42 23.49 -17.29 20.53
CA ASP A 42 22.76 -17.68 21.76
C ASP A 42 21.28 -17.32 21.73
N GLY A 43 20.80 -16.76 20.63
CA GLY A 43 19.43 -16.30 20.45
C GLY A 43 18.42 -17.45 20.35
N ALA A 44 17.15 -17.13 20.54
CA ALA A 44 16.05 -18.10 20.47
C ALA A 44 15.98 -18.80 19.10
N LEU A 45 16.28 -18.07 18.01
CA LEU A 45 16.29 -18.60 16.65
C LEU A 45 17.42 -19.63 16.45
N ALA A 46 18.65 -19.32 16.91
CA ALA A 46 19.78 -20.24 16.83
C ALA A 46 19.54 -21.51 17.63
N LYS A 47 18.95 -21.42 18.82
CA LYS A 47 18.55 -22.57 19.65
C LYS A 47 17.47 -23.43 18.98
N ALA A 48 16.47 -22.80 18.36
CA ALA A 48 15.43 -23.52 17.63
C ALA A 48 15.98 -24.25 16.38
N VAL A 49 16.91 -23.62 15.66
CA VAL A 49 17.63 -24.27 14.54
C VAL A 49 18.48 -25.44 15.04
N ALA A 50 19.20 -25.26 16.14
CA ALA A 50 19.99 -26.32 16.73
C ALA A 50 19.12 -27.54 17.14
N ALA A 51 17.96 -27.28 17.78
CA ALA A 51 17.03 -28.35 18.18
C ALA A 51 16.46 -29.14 16.98
N ILE A 52 16.26 -28.51 15.83
CA ILE A 52 15.81 -29.20 14.60
C ILE A 52 16.96 -30.00 13.99
N THR A 53 18.18 -29.46 14.05
CA THR A 53 19.37 -30.11 13.45
C THR A 53 20.07 -31.10 14.39
N GLU A 54 19.77 -31.11 15.70
CA GLU A 54 20.18 -32.10 16.67
C GLU A 54 19.58 -33.46 16.29
N GLY A 55 20.36 -34.32 15.68
CA GLY A 55 19.93 -35.63 15.19
C GLY A 55 20.19 -35.86 13.71
N GLY A 56 20.87 -34.92 13.05
CA GLY A 56 21.27 -35.04 11.63
C GLY A 56 20.15 -34.74 10.64
N PHE A 57 19.05 -34.11 11.10
CA PHE A 57 17.99 -33.68 10.23
C PHE A 57 18.40 -32.40 9.47
N ARG A 58 18.04 -32.35 8.18
CA ARG A 58 18.31 -31.16 7.35
C ARG A 58 17.21 -30.12 7.54
N LEU A 59 17.59 -28.84 7.62
CA LEU A 59 16.65 -27.74 7.56
C LEU A 59 15.91 -27.76 6.22
N THR A 60 14.60 -27.87 6.29
CA THR A 60 13.74 -27.75 5.10
C THR A 60 13.25 -26.31 4.94
N ARG A 61 12.79 -25.96 3.74
CA ARG A 61 12.17 -24.64 3.48
C ARG A 61 10.96 -24.40 4.40
N LYS A 62 10.22 -25.45 4.77
CA LYS A 62 9.11 -25.35 5.73
C LYS A 62 9.58 -24.99 7.13
N ASP A 63 10.72 -25.52 7.56
CA ASP A 63 11.29 -25.22 8.87
C ASP A 63 11.78 -23.76 8.92
N ILE A 64 12.42 -23.28 7.85
CA ILE A 64 12.85 -21.89 7.72
C ILE A 64 11.66 -20.94 7.81
N VAL A 65 10.58 -21.23 7.08
CA VAL A 65 9.33 -20.45 7.12
C VAL A 65 8.69 -20.50 8.52
N SER A 66 8.59 -21.68 9.14
CA SER A 66 7.97 -21.82 10.47
C SER A 66 8.76 -21.13 11.59
N LEU A 67 10.07 -20.95 11.41
CA LEU A 67 10.95 -20.23 12.33
C LEU A 67 10.99 -18.70 12.07
N GLY A 68 10.08 -18.18 11.24
CA GLY A 68 10.02 -16.77 10.89
C GLY A 68 11.02 -16.38 9.79
N GLY A 69 11.43 -17.33 8.98
CA GLY A 69 12.16 -17.14 7.73
C GLY A 69 11.25 -16.86 6.54
N ASP A 70 9.98 -16.58 6.79
CA ASP A 70 9.08 -16.08 5.76
C ASP A 70 9.33 -14.56 5.59
N VAL A 71 10.40 -14.26 4.89
CA VAL A 71 10.48 -13.03 4.16
C VAL A 71 9.81 -13.34 2.82
N SER A 72 8.49 -13.38 2.82
CA SER A 72 7.75 -12.98 1.66
C SER A 72 8.41 -11.68 1.20
N ASN A 73 8.83 -11.65 -0.05
CA ASN A 73 9.31 -10.47 -0.75
C ASN A 73 8.29 -9.34 -0.55
N GLU A 74 8.40 -8.61 0.54
CA GLU A 74 7.74 -7.34 0.79
C GLU A 74 8.78 -6.27 1.13
N PRO A 75 9.61 -5.85 0.15
CA PRO A 75 10.21 -4.53 0.27
C PRO A 75 9.15 -3.43 0.10
N VAL A 76 7.91 -3.80 -0.31
CA VAL A 76 6.82 -2.83 -0.59
C VAL A 76 6.00 -2.52 0.67
N ALA A 77 5.77 -3.47 1.57
CA ALA A 77 4.97 -3.20 2.78
C ALA A 77 5.77 -2.44 3.86
N GLU A 78 7.05 -2.73 4.05
CA GLU A 78 7.90 -1.96 4.98
C GLU A 78 8.17 -0.54 4.47
N THR A 79 8.41 -0.37 3.17
CA THR A 79 8.54 0.97 2.57
C THR A 79 7.20 1.72 2.57
N ALA A 80 6.09 1.08 2.30
CA ALA A 80 4.77 1.71 2.39
C ALA A 80 4.39 2.06 3.85
N SER A 81 4.72 1.20 4.81
CA SER A 81 4.53 1.48 6.24
C SER A 81 5.48 2.57 6.74
N ALA A 82 6.75 2.56 6.33
CA ALA A 82 7.72 3.59 6.68
C ALA A 82 7.38 4.93 6.01
N VAL A 83 6.93 4.93 4.77
CA VAL A 83 6.43 6.12 4.06
C VAL A 83 5.15 6.63 4.70
N ALA A 84 4.21 5.75 5.07
CA ALA A 84 3.00 6.15 5.79
C ALA A 84 3.31 6.71 7.18
N GLN A 85 4.23 6.12 7.93
CA GLN A 85 4.68 6.64 9.22
C GLN A 85 5.43 7.97 9.07
N GLY A 86 6.29 8.09 8.07
CA GLY A 86 6.96 9.35 7.72
C GLY A 86 5.96 10.45 7.35
N LEU A 87 4.94 10.13 6.59
CA LEU A 87 3.88 11.06 6.20
C LEU A 87 3.03 11.47 7.41
N VAL A 88 2.69 10.54 8.30
CA VAL A 88 1.98 10.84 9.56
C VAL A 88 2.83 11.76 10.45
N ALA A 89 4.11 11.47 10.63
CA ALA A 89 5.01 12.31 11.40
C ALA A 89 5.18 13.70 10.78
N GLN A 90 5.29 13.79 9.46
CA GLN A 90 5.36 15.06 8.73
C GLN A 90 4.06 15.86 8.85
N THR A 91 2.91 15.20 8.72
CA THR A 91 1.59 15.83 8.89
C THR A 91 1.40 16.32 10.33
N GLN A 92 1.88 15.57 11.31
CA GLN A 92 1.79 15.93 12.71
C GLN A 92 2.66 17.15 13.04
N MET A 93 3.91 17.22 12.56
CA MET A 93 4.76 18.41 12.69
C MET A 93 4.15 19.66 12.01
N GLN A 94 3.48 19.48 10.88
CA GLN A 94 2.85 20.59 10.15
C GLN A 94 1.57 21.07 10.83
N VAL A 95 0.78 20.17 11.42
CA VAL A 95 -0.39 20.54 12.24
C VAL A 95 0.05 21.27 13.51
N GLU A 96 1.14 20.85 14.14
CA GLU A 96 1.74 21.57 15.26
C GLU A 96 2.25 22.95 14.85
N GLY A 97 2.95 23.06 13.73
CA GLY A 97 3.39 24.36 13.18
C GLY A 97 2.24 25.32 12.85
N PHE A 98 1.13 24.81 12.31
CA PHE A 98 -0.08 25.59 12.08
C PHE A 98 -0.74 26.03 13.39
N ALA A 99 -0.79 25.17 14.39
CA ALA A 99 -1.30 25.51 15.71
C ALA A 99 -0.48 26.61 16.39
N ASP A 100 0.85 26.54 16.26
CA ASP A 100 1.79 27.53 16.77
C ASP A 100 1.61 28.89 16.05
N LEU A 101 1.45 28.88 14.72
CA LEU A 101 1.18 30.09 13.94
C LEU A 101 -0.13 30.77 14.38
N VAL A 102 -1.19 29.99 14.55
CA VAL A 102 -2.50 30.51 15.03
C VAL A 102 -2.39 31.02 16.47
N ALA A 103 -1.61 30.37 17.32
CA ALA A 103 -1.38 30.81 18.69
C ALA A 103 -0.60 32.14 18.73
N ALA A 104 0.45 32.25 17.93
CA ALA A 104 1.23 33.49 17.78
C ALA A 104 0.36 34.64 17.26
N MET A 105 -0.44 34.41 16.23
CA MET A 105 -1.37 35.42 15.67
C MET A 105 -2.41 35.88 16.68
N ARG A 106 -2.93 34.95 17.53
CA ARG A 106 -3.84 35.29 18.62
C ARG A 106 -3.16 36.11 19.72
N ALA A 107 -1.93 35.76 20.09
CA ALA A 107 -1.17 36.52 21.08
C ALA A 107 -0.91 37.92 20.61
N ASP A 108 -0.45 38.04 19.41
CA ASP A 108 -0.19 39.30 18.72
C ASP A 108 -1.44 40.19 18.65
N THR A 109 -2.59 39.64 18.28
CA THR A 109 -3.86 40.39 18.18
C THR A 109 -4.33 40.89 19.55
N ARG A 110 -4.13 40.11 20.61
CA ARG A 110 -4.45 40.49 22.00
C ARG A 110 -3.56 41.64 22.49
N ASP A 111 -2.26 41.58 22.21
CA ASP A 111 -1.31 42.60 22.64
C ASP A 111 -1.56 43.91 21.93
N PHE A 112 -1.91 43.85 20.64
CA PHE A 112 -2.35 44.99 19.89
C PHE A 112 -3.63 45.60 20.45
N GLY A 113 -4.65 44.78 20.75
CA GLY A 113 -5.88 45.25 21.38
C GLY A 113 -5.63 45.96 22.71
N ARG A 114 -4.73 45.45 23.53
CA ARG A 114 -4.33 46.07 24.82
C ARG A 114 -3.64 47.41 24.60
N ASN A 115 -2.71 47.50 23.64
CA ASN A 115 -2.00 48.73 23.32
C ASN A 115 -2.95 49.79 22.74
N LEU A 116 -3.93 49.37 21.94
CA LEU A 116 -4.97 50.27 21.40
C LEU A 116 -5.83 50.86 22.51
N VAL A 117 -6.30 50.03 23.44
CA VAL A 117 -7.08 50.49 24.59
C VAL A 117 -6.28 51.42 25.48
N ALA A 118 -5.04 51.10 25.79
CA ALA A 118 -4.14 51.95 26.58
C ALA A 118 -3.88 53.31 25.90
N SER A 119 -3.71 53.32 24.57
CA SER A 119 -3.53 54.55 23.79
C SER A 119 -4.82 55.39 23.77
N ALA A 120 -5.99 54.74 23.64
CA ALA A 120 -7.28 55.43 23.70
C ALA A 120 -7.57 56.06 25.07
N ASP A 121 -7.21 55.37 26.15
CA ASP A 121 -7.37 55.88 27.51
C ASP A 121 -6.39 57.02 27.83
N ALA A 122 -5.14 56.95 27.32
CA ALA A 122 -4.19 58.06 27.41
C ALA A 122 -4.68 59.31 26.67
N ILE A 123 -5.27 59.15 25.47
CA ILE A 123 -5.88 60.22 24.70
C ILE A 123 -7.06 60.86 25.44
N LYS A 124 -7.90 60.02 26.07
CA LYS A 124 -9.05 60.50 26.87
C LYS A 124 -8.64 61.29 28.10
N SER A 125 -7.56 60.89 28.78
CA SER A 125 -7.10 61.50 30.03
C SER A 125 -6.38 62.82 29.83
N THR A 126 -5.73 63.04 28.67
CA THR A 126 -4.91 64.22 28.40
C THR A 126 -5.67 65.37 27.72
N GLY A 127 -6.83 65.09 27.14
CA GLY A 127 -7.68 66.13 26.49
C GLY A 127 -7.07 66.79 25.23
N GLN A 128 -5.83 66.48 24.89
CA GLN A 128 -5.11 66.95 23.69
C GLN A 128 -4.58 65.80 22.92
N VAL A 129 -5.06 65.59 21.70
CA VAL A 129 -4.53 64.60 20.75
C VAL A 129 -3.56 65.31 19.84
N ALA A 130 -2.29 64.96 19.91
CA ALA A 130 -1.34 65.41 18.90
C ALA A 130 -1.63 64.68 17.57
N PRO A 131 -1.77 65.38 16.44
CA PRO A 131 -2.03 64.77 15.13
C PRO A 131 -1.00 63.67 14.78
N ASP A 132 0.24 63.83 15.20
CA ASP A 132 1.34 62.88 14.98
C ASP A 132 1.14 61.55 15.72
N ASP A 133 0.48 61.52 16.88
CA ASP A 133 0.19 60.33 17.64
C ASP A 133 -0.91 59.48 16.96
N VAL A 134 -1.90 60.12 16.38
CA VAL A 134 -2.96 59.48 15.59
C VAL A 134 -2.38 58.87 14.33
N LEU A 135 -1.49 59.61 13.63
CA LEU A 135 -0.85 59.12 12.42
C LEU A 135 0.05 57.91 12.72
N ARG A 136 0.85 57.94 13.79
CA ARG A 136 1.68 56.78 14.20
C ARG A 136 0.83 55.57 14.53
N LEU A 137 -0.26 55.73 15.25
CA LEU A 137 -1.17 54.66 15.60
C LEU A 137 -1.83 54.05 14.34
N THR A 138 -2.26 54.91 13.41
CA THR A 138 -2.88 54.49 12.16
C THR A 138 -1.90 53.70 11.29
N HIS A 139 -0.65 54.14 11.14
CA HIS A 139 0.36 53.42 10.41
C HIS A 139 0.66 52.06 11.06
N ALA A 140 0.81 51.99 12.38
CA ALA A 140 1.02 50.73 13.10
C ALA A 140 -0.16 49.76 12.91
N MET A 141 -1.39 50.25 12.80
CA MET A 141 -2.57 49.44 12.48
C MET A 141 -2.52 48.89 11.04
N ILE A 142 -2.16 49.74 10.07
CA ILE A 142 -2.07 49.33 8.66
C ILE A 142 -0.99 48.29 8.50
N ASP A 143 0.22 48.51 9.03
CA ASP A 143 1.33 47.55 8.97
C ASP A 143 0.93 46.20 9.57
N ARG A 144 0.16 46.21 10.66
CA ARG A 144 -0.29 45.02 11.33
C ARG A 144 -1.33 44.25 10.56
N VAL A 145 -2.30 44.94 9.97
CA VAL A 145 -3.32 44.33 9.08
C VAL A 145 -2.62 43.67 7.90
N GLN A 146 -1.69 44.37 7.25
CA GLN A 146 -0.93 43.80 6.12
C GLN A 146 -0.09 42.58 6.53
N SER A 147 0.54 42.63 7.70
CA SER A 147 1.27 41.49 8.23
C SER A 147 0.33 40.30 8.50
N ALA A 148 -0.82 40.52 9.11
CA ALA A 148 -1.81 39.48 9.38
C ALA A 148 -2.41 38.90 8.10
N GLU A 149 -2.71 39.72 7.09
CA GLU A 149 -3.14 39.25 5.78
C GLU A 149 -2.09 38.35 5.11
N SER A 150 -0.83 38.79 5.10
CA SER A 150 0.26 38.02 4.53
C SER A 150 0.46 36.65 5.23
N GLN A 151 0.37 36.64 6.58
CA GLN A 151 0.45 35.41 7.35
C GLN A 151 -0.73 34.47 7.09
N LEU A 152 -1.95 35.03 6.97
CA LEU A 152 -3.14 34.24 6.65
C LEU A 152 -3.08 33.63 5.25
N GLU A 153 -2.60 34.39 4.27
CA GLU A 153 -2.39 33.87 2.91
C GLU A 153 -1.34 32.76 2.87
N ALA A 154 -0.25 32.89 3.62
CA ALA A 154 0.77 31.86 3.73
C ALA A 154 0.22 30.59 4.37
N ALA A 155 -0.49 30.72 5.49
CA ALA A 155 -1.12 29.60 6.18
C ALA A 155 -2.17 28.88 5.33
N THR A 156 -2.97 29.64 4.57
CA THR A 156 -3.97 29.06 3.66
C THR A 156 -3.30 28.27 2.54
N ARG A 157 -2.24 28.79 1.93
CA ARG A 157 -1.48 28.07 0.89
C ARG A 157 -0.89 26.78 1.43
N GLU A 158 -0.28 26.82 2.62
CA GLU A 158 0.29 25.63 3.23
C GLU A 158 -0.77 24.57 3.56
N ALA A 159 -1.93 24.98 4.06
CA ALA A 159 -3.06 24.09 4.32
C ALA A 159 -3.58 23.42 3.04
N ASP A 160 -3.68 24.15 1.94
CA ASP A 160 -4.12 23.60 0.65
C ASP A 160 -3.09 22.60 0.08
N GLU A 161 -1.79 22.90 0.16
CA GLU A 161 -0.72 21.96 -0.24
C GLU A 161 -0.74 20.67 0.57
N LEU A 162 -0.96 20.79 1.88
CA LEU A 162 -1.07 19.64 2.78
C LEU A 162 -2.27 18.76 2.43
N ARG A 163 -3.41 19.38 2.18
CA ARG A 163 -4.62 18.69 1.78
C ARG A 163 -4.40 17.90 0.49
N GLN A 164 -3.78 18.52 -0.50
CA GLN A 164 -3.47 17.87 -1.76
C GLN A 164 -2.52 16.67 -1.56
N LYS A 165 -1.43 16.83 -0.80
CA LYS A 165 -0.50 15.73 -0.49
C LYS A 165 -1.18 14.59 0.25
N LEU A 166 -2.11 14.90 1.16
CA LEU A 166 -2.87 13.89 1.89
C LEU A 166 -3.83 13.11 0.96
N GLU A 167 -4.49 13.80 0.02
CA GLU A 167 -5.34 13.16 -0.99
C GLU A 167 -4.51 12.26 -1.91
N GLU A 168 -3.37 12.74 -2.42
CA GLU A 168 -2.45 11.95 -3.25
C GLU A 168 -1.92 10.71 -2.50
N ALA A 169 -1.54 10.87 -1.24
CA ALA A 169 -1.07 9.76 -0.41
C ALA A 169 -2.17 8.72 -0.13
N ARG A 170 -3.40 9.18 0.11
CA ARG A 170 -4.56 8.29 0.27
C ARG A 170 -4.88 7.53 -1.01
N ASP A 171 -4.83 8.18 -2.15
CA ASP A 171 -5.08 7.55 -3.44
C ASP A 171 -4.00 6.52 -3.76
N ASN A 172 -2.74 6.85 -3.51
CA ASN A 172 -1.63 5.90 -3.66
C ASN A 172 -1.75 4.70 -2.72
N ALA A 173 -2.18 4.90 -1.47
CA ALA A 173 -2.41 3.82 -0.50
C ALA A 173 -3.62 2.92 -0.84
N ARG A 174 -4.46 3.30 -1.80
CA ARG A 174 -5.67 2.58 -2.23
C ARG A 174 -5.51 1.83 -3.54
N ARG A 175 -4.43 2.08 -4.28
CA ARG A 175 -4.17 1.47 -5.59
C ARG A 175 -2.98 0.51 -5.55
N ASP A 176 -3.02 -0.48 -6.42
CA ASP A 176 -1.84 -1.30 -6.73
C ASP A 176 -0.90 -0.51 -7.64
N PRO A 177 0.38 -0.32 -7.26
CA PRO A 177 1.30 0.56 -7.98
C PRO A 177 1.66 0.03 -9.39
N LEU A 178 1.51 -1.28 -9.63
CA LEU A 178 1.82 -1.86 -10.92
C LEU A 178 0.67 -1.69 -11.91
N THR A 179 -0.55 -2.05 -11.50
CA THR A 179 -1.72 -2.11 -12.39
C THR A 179 -2.57 -0.86 -12.37
N GLY A 180 -2.46 -0.02 -11.34
CA GLY A 180 -3.33 1.13 -11.08
C GLY A 180 -4.73 0.77 -10.58
N LEU A 181 -5.06 -0.50 -10.52
CA LEU A 181 -6.32 -0.99 -9.99
C LEU A 181 -6.42 -0.75 -8.47
N PRO A 182 -7.62 -0.71 -7.90
CA PRO A 182 -7.82 -0.85 -6.47
C PRO A 182 -7.02 -2.02 -5.90
N ASN A 183 -6.46 -1.81 -4.71
CA ASN A 183 -5.74 -2.87 -4.01
C ASN A 183 -6.67 -3.71 -3.11
N ARG A 184 -6.12 -4.71 -2.45
CA ARG A 184 -6.83 -5.60 -1.52
C ARG A 184 -7.62 -4.83 -0.45
N ARG A 185 -7.05 -3.78 0.10
CA ARG A 185 -7.71 -2.97 1.15
C ARG A 185 -8.99 -2.32 0.65
N VAL A 186 -8.97 -1.75 -0.55
CA VAL A 186 -10.16 -1.14 -1.17
C VAL A 186 -11.23 -2.18 -1.45
N PHE A 187 -10.84 -3.39 -1.86
CA PHE A 187 -11.78 -4.49 -2.01
C PHE A 187 -12.47 -4.84 -0.69
N GLU A 188 -11.72 -5.02 0.40
CA GLU A 188 -12.26 -5.36 1.71
C GLU A 188 -13.22 -4.26 2.24
N GLU A 189 -12.82 -2.98 2.10
CA GLU A 189 -13.66 -1.82 2.46
C GLU A 189 -14.94 -1.77 1.63
N SER A 190 -14.85 -1.95 0.31
CA SER A 190 -16.01 -1.91 -0.59
C SER A 190 -16.96 -3.07 -0.37
N PHE A 191 -16.44 -4.26 -0.11
CA PHE A 191 -17.27 -5.42 0.25
C PHE A 191 -18.08 -5.12 1.52
N ALA A 192 -17.44 -4.66 2.58
CA ALA A 192 -18.10 -4.33 3.84
C ALA A 192 -19.19 -3.26 3.67
N GLU A 193 -18.91 -2.23 2.89
CA GLU A 193 -19.86 -1.16 2.59
C GLU A 193 -21.10 -1.67 1.85
N GLN A 194 -20.92 -2.48 0.79
CA GLN A 194 -22.01 -2.99 -0.01
C GLN A 194 -22.82 -4.06 0.73
N ALA A 195 -22.15 -4.92 1.51
CA ALA A 195 -22.81 -5.90 2.36
C ALA A 195 -23.68 -5.24 3.43
N ALA A 196 -23.22 -4.14 4.04
CA ALA A 196 -24.01 -3.37 5.00
C ALA A 196 -25.27 -2.73 4.39
N LYS A 197 -25.24 -2.42 3.09
CA LYS A 197 -26.42 -1.93 2.34
C LYS A 197 -27.40 -3.03 1.96
N GLY A 198 -27.08 -4.30 2.21
CA GLY A 198 -27.89 -5.45 1.80
C GLY A 198 -27.93 -5.66 0.29
N THR A 199 -26.98 -5.11 -0.45
CA THR A 199 -26.89 -5.27 -1.91
C THR A 199 -26.49 -6.70 -2.25
N PRO A 200 -27.15 -7.38 -3.23
CA PRO A 200 -26.69 -8.66 -3.73
C PRO A 200 -25.26 -8.55 -4.27
N LEU A 201 -24.37 -9.43 -3.84
CA LEU A 201 -22.97 -9.43 -4.23
C LEU A 201 -22.57 -10.78 -4.80
N CYS A 202 -21.73 -10.76 -5.84
CA CYS A 202 -20.99 -11.94 -6.27
C CYS A 202 -19.50 -11.63 -6.25
N LEU A 203 -18.69 -12.56 -5.72
CA LEU A 203 -17.25 -12.44 -5.65
C LEU A 203 -16.60 -13.44 -6.62
N ALA A 204 -15.75 -12.92 -7.49
CA ALA A 204 -14.83 -13.72 -8.29
C ALA A 204 -13.39 -13.56 -7.78
N VAL A 205 -12.70 -14.68 -7.60
CA VAL A 205 -11.24 -14.74 -7.40
C VAL A 205 -10.64 -15.31 -8.67
N CYS A 206 -9.73 -14.56 -9.28
CA CYS A 206 -9.08 -14.86 -10.56
C CYS A 206 -7.57 -15.00 -10.37
N ASP A 207 -6.96 -15.96 -11.06
CA ASP A 207 -5.53 -16.17 -11.01
C ASP A 207 -4.99 -16.51 -12.42
N ILE A 208 -3.84 -15.95 -12.77
CA ILE A 208 -3.25 -16.11 -14.09
C ILE A 208 -2.63 -17.50 -14.23
N ASP A 209 -3.09 -18.25 -15.20
CA ASP A 209 -2.63 -19.59 -15.45
C ASP A 209 -1.14 -19.62 -15.84
N HIS A 210 -0.34 -20.40 -15.08
CA HIS A 210 1.09 -20.57 -15.33
C HIS A 210 1.92 -19.28 -15.33
N PHE A 211 1.53 -18.26 -14.55
CA PHE A 211 2.21 -16.96 -14.52
C PHE A 211 3.69 -17.07 -14.15
N LYS A 212 4.03 -17.95 -13.21
CA LYS A 212 5.43 -18.24 -12.87
C LYS A 212 6.25 -18.62 -14.13
N ARG A 213 5.69 -19.46 -15.02
CA ARG A 213 6.39 -19.84 -16.27
C ARG A 213 6.61 -18.63 -17.19
N VAL A 214 5.70 -17.67 -17.22
CA VAL A 214 5.89 -16.41 -17.98
C VAL A 214 7.09 -15.65 -17.41
N ASN A 215 7.16 -15.49 -16.09
CA ASN A 215 8.27 -14.82 -15.42
C ASN A 215 9.61 -15.55 -15.64
N ASP A 216 9.61 -16.86 -15.44
CA ASP A 216 10.83 -17.69 -15.58
C ASP A 216 11.36 -17.71 -17.02
N THR A 217 10.47 -17.63 -18.02
CA THR A 217 10.86 -17.69 -19.44
C THR A 217 11.21 -16.33 -20.02
N PHE A 218 10.47 -15.27 -19.64
CA PHE A 218 10.54 -13.96 -20.30
C PHE A 218 10.97 -12.83 -19.37
N GLY A 219 11.18 -13.12 -18.10
CA GLY A 219 11.55 -12.14 -17.07
C GLY A 219 10.37 -11.36 -16.48
N HIS A 220 10.57 -10.80 -15.30
CA HIS A 220 9.54 -10.09 -14.53
C HIS A 220 8.97 -8.88 -15.27
N ALA A 221 9.77 -8.14 -16.05
CA ALA A 221 9.28 -7.00 -16.82
C ALA A 221 8.21 -7.39 -17.88
N VAL A 222 8.25 -8.63 -18.38
CA VAL A 222 7.21 -9.17 -19.27
C VAL A 222 5.99 -9.58 -18.47
N GLY A 223 6.18 -10.24 -17.30
CA GLY A 223 5.11 -10.58 -16.38
C GLY A 223 4.33 -9.34 -15.94
N ASP A 224 5.00 -8.26 -15.61
CA ASP A 224 4.39 -6.98 -15.23
C ASP A 224 3.48 -6.42 -16.34
N ARG A 225 3.92 -6.53 -17.61
CA ARG A 225 3.08 -6.13 -18.76
C ARG A 225 1.85 -7.01 -18.91
N VAL A 226 2.00 -8.31 -18.66
CA VAL A 226 0.88 -9.27 -18.67
C VAL A 226 -0.12 -8.91 -17.56
N LEU A 227 0.33 -8.66 -16.33
CA LEU A 227 -0.51 -8.21 -15.22
C LEU A 227 -1.30 -6.94 -15.56
N LYS A 228 -0.63 -5.91 -16.10
CA LYS A 228 -1.27 -4.67 -16.56
C LYS A 228 -2.34 -4.94 -17.62
N ALA A 229 -2.01 -5.77 -18.60
CA ALA A 229 -2.92 -6.06 -19.72
C ALA A 229 -4.17 -6.86 -19.28
N ILE A 230 -4.02 -7.78 -18.33
CA ILE A 230 -5.15 -8.55 -17.76
C ILE A 230 -5.99 -7.65 -16.86
N GLY A 231 -5.36 -6.89 -15.98
CA GLY A 231 -6.05 -5.94 -15.11
C GLY A 231 -6.92 -4.97 -15.91
N ALA A 232 -6.38 -4.35 -16.95
CA ALA A 232 -7.13 -3.46 -17.83
C ALA A 232 -8.29 -4.17 -18.56
N THR A 233 -8.09 -5.43 -18.99
CA THR A 233 -9.18 -6.20 -19.63
C THR A 233 -10.29 -6.55 -18.64
N LEU A 234 -9.95 -6.91 -17.41
CA LEU A 234 -10.93 -7.15 -16.35
C LEU A 234 -11.70 -5.88 -16.02
N GLU A 235 -11.04 -4.75 -15.84
CA GLU A 235 -11.66 -3.45 -15.55
C GLU A 235 -12.63 -3.03 -16.66
N GLU A 236 -12.23 -3.17 -17.92
CA GLU A 236 -13.06 -2.83 -19.09
C GLU A 236 -14.31 -3.73 -19.19
N GLN A 237 -14.14 -5.05 -19.08
CA GLN A 237 -15.24 -6.00 -19.25
C GLN A 237 -16.17 -6.07 -18.05
N CYS A 238 -15.67 -5.80 -16.86
CA CYS A 238 -16.43 -5.73 -15.62
C CYS A 238 -16.78 -4.29 -15.24
N ALA A 239 -16.84 -3.37 -16.21
CA ALA A 239 -17.16 -1.96 -15.96
C ALA A 239 -18.46 -1.79 -15.16
N GLY A 240 -18.43 -0.88 -14.18
CA GLY A 240 -19.52 -0.69 -13.20
C GLY A 240 -19.39 -1.54 -11.95
N HIS A 241 -18.41 -2.42 -11.88
CA HIS A 241 -18.10 -3.26 -10.73
C HIS A 241 -16.64 -3.08 -10.28
N LEU A 242 -16.34 -3.43 -9.02
CA LEU A 242 -15.00 -3.27 -8.50
C LEU A 242 -14.10 -4.39 -9.00
N VAL A 243 -13.02 -4.02 -9.66
CA VAL A 243 -11.89 -4.90 -9.97
C VAL A 243 -10.71 -4.47 -9.14
N ALA A 244 -10.08 -5.40 -8.43
CA ALA A 244 -8.91 -5.11 -7.59
C ALA A 244 -7.82 -6.15 -7.81
N ARG A 245 -6.57 -5.74 -7.65
CA ARG A 245 -5.45 -6.69 -7.55
C ARG A 245 -5.29 -7.10 -6.09
N PHE A 246 -5.46 -8.39 -5.82
CA PHE A 246 -5.47 -8.93 -4.46
C PHE A 246 -4.08 -9.36 -3.99
N GLY A 247 -3.27 -9.88 -4.89
CA GLY A 247 -1.92 -10.37 -4.63
C GLY A 247 -1.08 -10.42 -5.92
N GLY A 248 0.05 -11.11 -5.89
CA GLY A 248 1.00 -11.18 -6.98
C GLY A 248 0.39 -11.35 -8.38
N GLU A 249 -0.27 -12.47 -8.62
CA GLU A 249 -0.94 -12.82 -9.89
C GLU A 249 -2.46 -12.97 -9.74
N GLU A 250 -3.00 -12.54 -8.58
CA GLU A 250 -4.41 -12.70 -8.22
C GLU A 250 -5.18 -11.39 -8.36
N PHE A 251 -6.35 -11.48 -8.97
CA PHE A 251 -7.32 -10.40 -9.11
C PHE A 251 -8.64 -10.81 -8.48
N VAL A 252 -9.38 -9.85 -7.96
CA VAL A 252 -10.74 -10.05 -7.48
C VAL A 252 -11.71 -9.13 -8.22
N VAL A 253 -12.91 -9.63 -8.48
CA VAL A 253 -14.01 -8.83 -9.03
C VAL A 253 -15.18 -8.93 -8.08
N LEU A 254 -15.65 -7.79 -7.56
CA LEU A 254 -16.84 -7.68 -6.74
C LEU A 254 -17.97 -7.16 -7.62
N PHE A 255 -18.85 -8.05 -8.04
CA PHE A 255 -20.05 -7.72 -8.77
C PHE A 255 -21.15 -7.27 -7.80
N THR A 256 -21.72 -6.10 -8.04
CA THR A 256 -22.72 -5.47 -7.19
C THR A 256 -24.06 -5.42 -7.91
N GLY A 257 -25.12 -5.93 -7.28
CA GLY A 257 -26.47 -5.90 -7.84
C GLY A 257 -26.71 -6.83 -9.03
N LEU A 258 -25.84 -7.82 -9.24
CA LEU A 258 -25.99 -8.82 -10.29
C LEU A 258 -26.28 -10.20 -9.71
N GLU A 259 -27.07 -10.96 -10.44
CA GLU A 259 -27.21 -12.39 -10.22
C GLU A 259 -25.96 -13.16 -10.68
N LEU A 260 -25.71 -14.33 -10.08
CA LEU A 260 -24.52 -15.15 -10.34
C LEU A 260 -24.33 -15.45 -11.85
N ALA A 261 -25.44 -15.69 -12.57
CA ALA A 261 -25.40 -15.97 -14.01
C ALA A 261 -24.92 -14.77 -14.84
N GLU A 262 -25.34 -13.56 -14.48
CA GLU A 262 -24.93 -12.32 -15.15
C GLU A 262 -23.47 -11.99 -14.85
N ALA A 263 -23.06 -12.12 -13.59
CA ALA A 263 -21.67 -11.97 -13.17
C ALA A 263 -20.74 -12.93 -13.94
N ARG A 264 -21.17 -14.19 -14.10
CA ARG A 264 -20.45 -15.19 -14.91
C ARG A 264 -20.28 -14.75 -16.35
N LEU A 265 -21.33 -14.23 -17.00
CA LEU A 265 -21.26 -13.82 -18.41
C LEU A 265 -20.22 -12.71 -18.61
N LYS A 266 -20.21 -11.71 -17.74
CA LYS A 266 -19.21 -10.63 -17.78
C LYS A 266 -17.79 -11.16 -17.58
N LEU A 267 -17.59 -12.00 -16.58
CA LEU A 267 -16.28 -12.57 -16.26
C LEU A 267 -15.78 -13.50 -17.38
N ASP A 268 -16.69 -14.29 -18.02
CA ASP A 268 -16.32 -15.18 -19.13
C ASP A 268 -15.99 -14.40 -20.41
N ALA A 269 -16.62 -13.26 -20.64
CA ALA A 269 -16.22 -12.33 -21.69
C ALA A 269 -14.78 -11.84 -21.49
N ALA A 270 -14.44 -11.40 -20.27
CA ALA A 270 -13.07 -10.99 -19.91
C ALA A 270 -12.07 -12.14 -20.12
N ARG A 271 -12.40 -13.34 -19.63
CA ARG A 271 -11.56 -14.54 -19.78
C ARG A 271 -11.31 -14.86 -21.25
N THR A 272 -12.34 -14.79 -22.06
CA THR A 272 -12.26 -15.08 -23.51
C THR A 272 -11.41 -14.05 -24.24
N LEU A 273 -11.54 -12.77 -23.91
CA LEU A 273 -10.71 -11.71 -24.49
C LEU A 273 -9.24 -11.86 -24.11
N VAL A 274 -8.94 -12.13 -22.82
CA VAL A 274 -7.56 -12.40 -22.37
C VAL A 274 -6.97 -13.59 -23.13
N ALA A 275 -7.72 -14.69 -23.24
CA ALA A 275 -7.24 -15.90 -23.92
C ALA A 275 -7.00 -15.72 -25.44
N ASN A 276 -7.74 -14.81 -26.09
CA ASN A 276 -7.63 -14.55 -27.53
C ASN A 276 -6.63 -13.42 -27.86
N LYS A 277 -6.19 -12.67 -26.84
CA LYS A 277 -5.24 -11.58 -27.03
C LYS A 277 -3.86 -12.13 -27.41
N ARG A 278 -3.30 -11.59 -28.47
CA ARG A 278 -1.94 -11.96 -28.93
C ARG A 278 -0.91 -11.15 -28.17
N TYR A 279 -0.33 -11.74 -27.14
CA TYR A 279 0.77 -11.11 -26.39
C TYR A 279 2.09 -11.29 -27.13
N ARG A 280 2.84 -10.20 -27.33
CA ARG A 280 4.12 -10.21 -28.03
C ARG A 280 5.21 -9.51 -27.21
N LEU A 281 6.43 -9.96 -27.35
CA LEU A 281 7.60 -9.29 -26.81
C LEU A 281 7.83 -7.98 -27.57
N ARG A 282 8.05 -6.88 -26.82
CA ARG A 282 8.22 -5.55 -27.43
C ARG A 282 9.50 -5.44 -28.26
N GLU A 283 10.54 -6.17 -27.85
CA GLU A 283 11.89 -6.07 -28.44
C GLU A 283 12.06 -6.92 -29.72
N THR A 284 11.45 -8.09 -29.75
CA THR A 284 11.65 -9.08 -30.81
C THR A 284 10.38 -9.38 -31.62
N ASP A 285 9.24 -8.82 -31.23
CA ASP A 285 7.89 -9.15 -31.73
C ASP A 285 7.55 -10.66 -31.65
N ALA A 286 8.32 -11.42 -30.90
CA ALA A 286 8.08 -12.83 -30.69
C ALA A 286 6.82 -13.06 -29.86
N PRO A 287 6.00 -14.08 -30.20
CA PRO A 287 4.78 -14.37 -29.42
C PRO A 287 5.12 -14.96 -28.05
N LEU A 288 4.45 -14.46 -26.99
CA LEU A 288 4.54 -15.05 -25.66
C LEU A 288 3.81 -16.40 -25.53
N GLY A 289 2.94 -16.72 -26.49
CA GLY A 289 1.99 -17.81 -26.37
C GLY A 289 0.65 -17.35 -25.77
N ALA A 290 -0.22 -18.31 -25.49
CA ALA A 290 -1.53 -18.02 -24.89
C ALA A 290 -1.35 -17.73 -23.40
N VAL A 291 -1.84 -16.57 -22.97
CA VAL A 291 -2.00 -16.22 -21.56
C VAL A 291 -3.47 -16.35 -21.22
N THR A 292 -3.79 -17.06 -20.14
CA THR A 292 -5.16 -17.31 -19.70
C THR A 292 -5.26 -17.09 -18.21
N PHE A 293 -6.48 -17.01 -17.69
CA PHE A 293 -6.72 -17.06 -16.25
C PHE A 293 -7.86 -18.04 -15.92
N SER A 294 -7.84 -18.55 -14.72
CA SER A 294 -8.90 -19.34 -14.11
C SER A 294 -9.59 -18.52 -13.03
N ALA A 295 -10.85 -18.82 -12.76
CA ALA A 295 -11.59 -18.10 -11.72
C ALA A 295 -12.55 -19.02 -10.95
N GLY A 296 -12.74 -18.67 -9.67
CA GLY A 296 -13.86 -19.14 -8.86
C GLY A 296 -14.84 -17.99 -8.62
N LEU A 297 -16.09 -18.18 -8.88
CA LEU A 297 -17.16 -17.17 -8.73
C LEU A 297 -18.26 -17.70 -7.83
N THR A 298 -18.66 -16.94 -6.82
CA THR A 298 -19.73 -17.32 -5.88
C THR A 298 -20.58 -16.13 -5.51
N ALA A 299 -21.88 -16.38 -5.26
CA ALA A 299 -22.76 -15.39 -4.65
C ALA A 299 -22.50 -15.29 -3.14
N THR A 300 -22.72 -14.11 -2.56
CA THR A 300 -22.64 -13.90 -1.11
C THR A 300 -23.99 -14.21 -0.44
N LEU A 301 -23.93 -14.73 0.77
CA LEU A 301 -25.09 -14.87 1.62
C LEU A 301 -25.28 -13.64 2.50
N PRO A 302 -26.50 -13.28 2.90
CA PRO A 302 -26.74 -12.17 3.81
C PRO A 302 -25.98 -12.32 5.12
N GLY A 303 -25.21 -11.30 5.50
CA GLY A 303 -24.42 -11.30 6.75
C GLY A 303 -23.15 -12.14 6.72
N GLU A 304 -22.77 -12.68 5.56
CA GLU A 304 -21.55 -13.47 5.42
C GLU A 304 -20.28 -12.58 5.47
N ALA A 305 -19.27 -13.02 6.21
CA ALA A 305 -18.01 -12.31 6.28
C ALA A 305 -17.21 -12.43 4.98
N VAL A 306 -16.47 -11.38 4.61
CA VAL A 306 -15.64 -11.36 3.38
C VAL A 306 -14.68 -12.53 3.30
N GLY A 307 -14.10 -12.94 4.43
CA GLY A 307 -13.18 -14.08 4.50
C GLY A 307 -13.80 -15.41 4.10
N ASP A 308 -15.06 -15.66 4.51
CA ASP A 308 -15.77 -16.91 4.21
C ASP A 308 -16.13 -16.99 2.73
N VAL A 309 -16.61 -15.87 2.16
CA VAL A 309 -16.90 -15.75 0.72
C VAL A 309 -15.64 -15.95 -0.09
N PHE A 310 -14.52 -15.33 0.34
CA PHE A 310 -13.23 -15.46 -0.33
C PHE A 310 -12.74 -16.91 -0.33
N VAL A 311 -12.76 -17.58 0.81
CA VAL A 311 -12.39 -19.01 0.92
C VAL A 311 -13.24 -19.90 0.01
N ARG A 312 -14.53 -19.62 -0.12
CA ARG A 312 -15.42 -20.35 -1.01
C ARG A 312 -15.06 -20.12 -2.49
N ALA A 313 -14.82 -18.87 -2.89
CA ALA A 313 -14.39 -18.53 -4.24
C ALA A 313 -13.00 -19.11 -4.57
N ASP A 314 -12.07 -19.10 -3.62
CA ASP A 314 -10.72 -19.67 -3.79
C ASP A 314 -10.77 -21.20 -3.98
N ARG A 315 -11.62 -21.92 -3.24
CA ARG A 315 -11.83 -23.35 -3.47
C ARG A 315 -12.35 -23.65 -4.89
N LEU A 316 -13.20 -22.80 -5.41
CA LEU A 316 -13.69 -22.92 -6.80
C LEU A 316 -12.58 -22.61 -7.82
N LEU A 317 -11.75 -21.61 -7.55
CA LEU A 317 -10.57 -21.33 -8.35
C LEU A 317 -9.58 -22.52 -8.36
N TYR A 318 -9.35 -23.13 -7.20
CA TYR A 318 -8.52 -24.32 -7.11
C TYR A 318 -9.11 -25.48 -7.95
N ALA A 319 -10.43 -25.70 -7.90
CA ALA A 319 -11.09 -26.68 -8.75
C ALA A 319 -10.97 -26.33 -10.26
N ALA A 320 -11.08 -25.04 -10.62
CA ALA A 320 -10.87 -24.60 -12.00
C ALA A 320 -9.44 -24.90 -12.50
N LYS A 321 -8.43 -24.69 -11.63
CA LYS A 321 -7.04 -25.03 -11.94
C LYS A 321 -6.84 -26.55 -12.10
N GLY A 322 -7.55 -27.36 -11.29
CA GLY A 322 -7.53 -28.84 -11.38
C GLY A 322 -8.18 -29.37 -12.65
N ASP A 323 -9.26 -28.77 -13.13
CA ASP A 323 -10.02 -29.20 -14.32
C ASP A 323 -9.41 -28.73 -15.66
N GLY A 324 -8.15 -28.40 -15.67
CA GLY A 324 -7.41 -28.05 -16.89
C GLY A 324 -7.26 -26.55 -17.12
N ARG A 325 -7.59 -25.72 -16.14
CA ARG A 325 -7.45 -24.25 -16.19
C ARG A 325 -8.33 -23.56 -17.27
N LYS A 326 -8.11 -22.26 -17.48
CA LYS A 326 -8.85 -21.48 -18.51
C LYS A 326 -10.37 -21.60 -18.39
N CYS A 327 -10.89 -21.70 -17.17
CA CYS A 327 -12.31 -21.86 -16.91
C CYS A 327 -12.75 -21.13 -15.63
N ILE A 328 -14.08 -20.98 -15.48
CA ILE A 328 -14.72 -20.38 -14.29
C ILE A 328 -15.55 -21.48 -13.62
N LYS A 329 -15.32 -21.68 -12.33
CA LYS A 329 -16.16 -22.53 -11.48
C LYS A 329 -17.11 -21.68 -10.65
N LEU A 330 -18.32 -22.23 -10.41
CA LEU A 330 -19.42 -21.55 -9.72
C LEU A 330 -19.91 -22.35 -8.53
N ALA A 331 -20.39 -21.68 -7.50
CA ALA A 331 -21.21 -22.22 -6.43
C ALA A 331 -22.23 -21.17 -5.94
#